data_b09e2563a43760d76ecf935ca1500ea5
#
_entry.id   b09e2563a43760d76ecf935ca1500ea5
#
_cell.length_a   1.000
_cell.length_b   1.000
_cell.length_c   1.000
_cell.angle_alpha   90.00
_cell.angle_beta   90.00
_cell.angle_gamma   90.00
#
_symmetry.space_group_name_H-M   'P 1'
#
loop_
_entity.id
_entity.type
_entity.pdbx_description
1 polymer ?
#
loop_
_entity_poly.entity_id
_entity_poly.type
_entity_poly.pdbx_seq_one_letter_code
_entity_poly.pdbx_strand_id
1 'polypeptide(L)'
;MKPVLKQLLAIAFSLTTALLSMNAHAQTQDGYTDLIDGVSLDGWNIIGNANWVIGKGIIEGNKPSGFLVSSKSYRNFIIRAEFWAESDTNSGIFIRCQDPKQVSAGNAYEVNIWDTRPGQEYSTGAIVDVAKVNPIHKAGGRWNTMEITANGSQLIVTMNGAITVADARDSKFSEGLIALQSAGGTVKFRKLQIKPI
;
A
#
# COMPACT_ATOMS: atom_id res chain seq x y z
N MET A 1 -66.44 50.70 -2.52
CA MET A 1 -66.05 49.37 -2.14
C MET A 1 -64.79 48.99 -2.92
N LYS A 2 -63.62 48.94 -2.25
CA LYS A 2 -62.35 48.52 -2.88
C LYS A 2 -61.98 47.13 -2.37
N PRO A 3 -61.57 46.17 -3.27
CA PRO A 3 -61.10 44.87 -2.80
C PRO A 3 -59.66 44.92 -2.28
N VAL A 4 -59.41 44.31 -1.15
CA VAL A 4 -58.10 44.15 -0.51
C VAL A 4 -57.39 42.98 -1.16
N LEU A 5 -56.23 43.27 -1.76
CA LEU A 5 -55.32 42.27 -2.36
C LEU A 5 -54.43 41.68 -1.24
N LYS A 6 -54.64 40.36 -0.98
CA LYS A 6 -53.78 39.58 -0.05
C LYS A 6 -52.50 39.17 -0.79
N GLN A 7 -51.37 39.71 -0.42
CA GLN A 7 -50.07 39.21 -0.83
C GLN A 7 -49.71 37.96 -0.03
N LEU A 8 -49.56 36.82 -0.69
CA LEU A 8 -48.97 35.61 -0.16
C LEU A 8 -47.45 35.65 -0.36
N LEU A 9 -46.74 35.76 0.76
CA LEU A 9 -45.29 35.69 0.81
C LEU A 9 -44.89 34.21 0.78
N ALA A 10 -44.34 33.75 -0.35
CA ALA A 10 -43.75 32.39 -0.49
C ALA A 10 -42.33 32.46 0.03
N ILE A 11 -42.06 31.86 1.18
CA ILE A 11 -40.72 31.65 1.72
C ILE A 11 -40.16 30.38 1.06
N ALA A 12 -39.23 30.54 0.12
CA ALA A 12 -38.48 29.45 -0.45
C ALA A 12 -37.36 29.03 0.52
N PHE A 13 -37.52 27.88 1.16
CA PHE A 13 -36.48 27.25 1.94
C PHE A 13 -35.56 26.47 0.98
N SER A 14 -34.39 27.03 0.64
CA SER A 14 -33.38 26.33 -0.11
C SER A 14 -32.60 25.40 0.83
N LEU A 15 -32.91 24.10 0.78
CA LEU A 15 -32.11 23.04 1.41
C LEU A 15 -30.83 22.86 0.58
N THR A 16 -29.72 23.44 1.02
CA THR A 16 -28.38 23.09 0.54
C THR A 16 -27.95 21.78 1.19
N THR A 17 -28.19 20.65 0.52
CA THR A 17 -27.59 19.37 0.89
C THR A 17 -26.10 19.41 0.56
N ALA A 18 -25.26 19.61 1.57
CA ALA A 18 -23.82 19.39 1.45
C ALA A 18 -23.59 17.87 1.32
N LEU A 19 -23.30 17.41 0.10
CA LEU A 19 -22.78 16.07 -0.16
C LEU A 19 -21.34 16.02 0.39
N LEU A 20 -21.19 15.51 1.62
CA LEU A 20 -19.89 15.00 2.08
C LEU A 20 -19.60 13.74 1.25
N SER A 21 -18.72 13.85 0.27
CA SER A 21 -18.12 12.72 -0.41
C SER A 21 -17.20 12.00 0.59
N MET A 22 -17.73 11.05 1.34
CA MET A 22 -16.92 10.07 2.05
C MET A 22 -16.33 9.15 0.97
N ASN A 23 -15.03 9.26 0.70
CA ASN A 23 -14.27 8.27 -0.06
C ASN A 23 -14.20 6.98 0.80
N ALA A 24 -15.29 6.24 0.84
CA ALA A 24 -15.31 4.90 1.38
C ALA A 24 -14.65 3.99 0.34
N HIS A 25 -13.42 3.55 0.59
CA HIS A 25 -12.83 2.46 -0.17
C HIS A 25 -13.78 1.27 -0.12
N ALA A 26 -14.27 0.84 -1.27
CA ALA A 26 -15.24 -0.26 -1.35
C ALA A 26 -14.59 -1.56 -0.88
N GLN A 27 -15.21 -2.21 0.10
CA GLN A 27 -14.80 -3.53 0.56
C GLN A 27 -15.22 -4.56 -0.50
N THR A 28 -14.29 -5.44 -0.90
CA THR A 28 -14.57 -6.55 -1.81
C THR A 28 -15.39 -7.65 -1.12
N GLN A 29 -16.05 -8.55 -1.89
CA GLN A 29 -16.87 -9.63 -1.32
C GLN A 29 -16.11 -10.56 -0.36
N ASP A 30 -14.79 -10.68 -0.51
CA ASP A 30 -13.89 -11.49 0.34
C ASP A 30 -13.25 -10.71 1.50
N GLY A 31 -13.72 -9.50 1.78
CA GLY A 31 -13.36 -8.68 2.95
C GLY A 31 -12.08 -7.85 2.79
N TYR A 32 -11.54 -7.75 1.56
CA TYR A 32 -10.43 -6.84 1.27
C TYR A 32 -10.91 -5.43 0.99
N THR A 33 -10.09 -4.45 1.34
CA THR A 33 -10.25 -3.03 1.01
C THR A 33 -9.07 -2.58 0.16
N ASP A 34 -9.33 -1.84 -0.92
CA ASP A 34 -8.27 -1.27 -1.74
C ASP A 34 -7.52 -0.19 -0.96
N LEU A 35 -6.19 -0.28 -0.94
CA LEU A 35 -5.30 0.75 -0.39
C LEU A 35 -4.89 1.77 -1.44
N ILE A 36 -4.99 1.41 -2.72
CA ILE A 36 -4.74 2.28 -3.87
C ILE A 36 -5.94 2.17 -4.82
N ASP A 37 -6.39 3.30 -5.34
CA ASP A 37 -7.48 3.37 -6.32
C ASP A 37 -6.96 3.55 -7.77
N GLY A 38 -5.66 3.81 -7.92
CA GLY A 38 -5.02 4.08 -9.21
C GLY A 38 -5.44 5.41 -9.87
N VAL A 39 -6.10 6.29 -9.12
CA VAL A 39 -6.59 7.59 -9.57
C VAL A 39 -5.98 8.72 -8.75
N SER A 40 -5.82 8.52 -7.44
CA SER A 40 -5.27 9.50 -6.50
C SER A 40 -4.23 8.89 -5.56
N LEU A 41 -3.52 9.74 -4.80
CA LEU A 41 -2.69 9.35 -3.65
C LEU A 41 -3.40 9.63 -2.32
N ASP A 42 -4.72 9.74 -2.32
CA ASP A 42 -5.49 9.94 -1.10
C ASP A 42 -5.21 8.80 -0.11
N GLY A 43 -4.93 9.17 1.14
CA GLY A 43 -4.52 8.22 2.16
C GLY A 43 -3.04 7.84 2.16
N TRP A 44 -2.22 8.47 1.30
CA TRP A 44 -0.78 8.28 1.23
C TRP A 44 -0.01 9.59 1.37
N ASN A 45 1.18 9.52 1.96
CA ASN A 45 2.11 10.63 2.11
C ASN A 45 3.39 10.31 1.33
N ILE A 46 3.85 11.25 0.51
CA ILE A 46 5.13 11.15 -0.19
C ILE A 46 6.24 11.52 0.79
N ILE A 47 7.20 10.64 0.98
CA ILE A 47 8.39 10.84 1.82
C ILE A 47 9.63 10.66 0.94
N GLY A 48 10.55 11.61 1.00
CA GLY A 48 11.71 11.66 0.11
C GLY A 48 11.38 12.27 -1.25
N ASN A 49 12.14 11.93 -2.26
CA ASN A 49 12.12 12.61 -3.55
C ASN A 49 11.70 11.72 -4.73
N ALA A 50 11.23 10.49 -4.49
CA ALA A 50 10.80 9.61 -5.55
C ALA A 50 9.71 10.26 -6.40
N ASN A 51 9.82 10.09 -7.71
CA ASN A 51 8.78 10.53 -8.63
C ASN A 51 7.67 9.47 -8.67
N TRP A 52 6.54 9.79 -8.05
CA TRP A 52 5.35 8.97 -8.04
C TRP A 52 4.35 9.48 -9.06
N VAL A 53 4.04 8.65 -10.05
CA VAL A 53 3.09 8.96 -11.13
C VAL A 53 1.89 8.03 -11.05
N ILE A 54 0.69 8.61 -11.17
CA ILE A 54 -0.56 7.85 -11.18
C ILE A 54 -1.19 7.95 -12.56
N GLY A 55 -1.69 6.85 -13.06
CA GLY A 55 -2.47 6.83 -14.28
C GLY A 55 -2.89 5.43 -14.68
N LYS A 56 -4.07 5.32 -15.29
CA LYS A 56 -4.61 4.05 -15.81
C LYS A 56 -4.68 2.92 -14.78
N GLY A 57 -5.01 3.24 -13.52
CA GLY A 57 -5.09 2.26 -12.44
C GLY A 57 -3.74 1.80 -11.89
N ILE A 58 -2.64 2.49 -12.22
CA ILE A 58 -1.28 2.14 -11.82
C ILE A 58 -0.66 3.30 -11.05
N ILE A 59 0.05 2.98 -9.98
CA ILE A 59 1.01 3.89 -9.32
C ILE A 59 2.41 3.43 -9.73
N GLU A 60 3.18 4.32 -10.33
CA GLU A 60 4.56 4.09 -10.73
C GLU A 60 5.51 4.94 -9.89
N GLY A 61 6.52 4.30 -9.32
CA GLY A 61 7.63 4.95 -8.62
C GLY A 61 8.93 4.79 -9.39
N ASN A 62 9.67 5.88 -9.57
CA ASN A 62 11.00 5.87 -10.18
C ASN A 62 11.92 6.88 -9.48
N LYS A 63 13.19 6.95 -9.94
CA LYS A 63 14.21 7.85 -9.37
C LYS A 63 13.76 9.31 -9.27
N PRO A 64 14.24 10.05 -8.25
CA PRO A 64 15.13 9.64 -7.13
C PRO A 64 14.42 8.76 -6.09
N SER A 65 15.13 8.38 -5.00
CA SER A 65 14.59 7.48 -3.97
C SER A 65 13.55 8.15 -3.08
N GLY A 66 12.58 7.36 -2.62
CA GLY A 66 11.55 7.79 -1.69
C GLY A 66 10.49 6.72 -1.44
N PHE A 67 9.47 7.11 -0.70
CA PHE A 67 8.40 6.23 -0.27
C PHE A 67 7.02 6.86 -0.46
N LEU A 68 6.00 6.02 -0.67
CA LEU A 68 4.61 6.32 -0.34
C LEU A 68 4.29 5.66 0.99
N VAL A 69 3.87 6.44 1.99
CA VAL A 69 3.57 5.95 3.33
C VAL A 69 2.09 6.16 3.62
N SER A 70 1.39 5.09 4.04
CA SER A 70 -0.03 5.17 4.37
C SER A 70 -0.29 6.13 5.53
N SER A 71 -1.45 6.81 5.51
CA SER A 71 -1.88 7.67 6.63
C SER A 71 -2.49 6.85 7.78
N LYS A 72 -2.80 5.57 7.55
CA LYS A 72 -3.43 4.68 8.52
C LYS A 72 -2.50 3.56 8.94
N SER A 73 -2.48 3.25 10.25
CA SER A 73 -1.77 2.11 10.84
C SER A 73 -2.60 0.84 10.81
N TYR A 74 -1.90 -0.31 10.80
CA TYR A 74 -2.50 -1.63 10.77
C TYR A 74 -1.74 -2.58 11.72
N ARG A 75 -2.47 -3.46 12.40
CA ARG A 75 -1.92 -4.40 13.38
C ARG A 75 -1.81 -5.80 12.78
N ASN A 76 -2.94 -6.48 12.60
CA ASN A 76 -3.04 -7.81 12.01
C ASN A 76 -3.79 -7.73 10.69
N PHE A 77 -3.22 -8.29 9.64
CA PHE A 77 -3.78 -8.15 8.30
C PHE A 77 -3.16 -9.14 7.31
N ILE A 78 -3.83 -9.25 6.17
CA ILE A 78 -3.28 -9.82 4.95
C ILE A 78 -3.26 -8.71 3.90
N ILE A 79 -2.11 -8.46 3.28
CA ILE A 79 -1.96 -7.59 2.09
C ILE A 79 -1.88 -8.48 0.86
N ARG A 80 -2.58 -8.07 -0.21
CA ARG A 80 -2.39 -8.56 -1.58
C ARG A 80 -1.92 -7.42 -2.45
N ALA A 81 -0.80 -7.63 -3.13
CA ALA A 81 -0.22 -6.66 -4.06
C ALA A 81 -0.03 -7.28 -5.44
N GLU A 82 -0.33 -6.51 -6.50
CA GLU A 82 0.13 -6.80 -7.85
C GLU A 82 1.14 -5.73 -8.23
N PHE A 83 2.38 -6.14 -8.52
CA PHE A 83 3.47 -5.22 -8.84
C PHE A 83 4.27 -5.67 -10.07
N TRP A 84 4.90 -4.72 -10.72
CA TRP A 84 5.88 -4.90 -11.78
C TRP A 84 7.16 -4.15 -11.40
N ALA A 85 8.32 -4.74 -11.69
CA ALA A 85 9.61 -4.13 -11.42
C ALA A 85 10.56 -4.37 -12.59
N GLU A 86 11.48 -3.43 -12.88
CA GLU A 86 12.63 -3.71 -13.75
C GLU A 86 13.52 -4.77 -13.10
N SER A 87 14.38 -5.42 -13.90
CA SER A 87 15.22 -6.53 -13.42
C SER A 87 16.26 -6.12 -12.37
N ASP A 88 16.64 -4.85 -12.33
CA ASP A 88 17.58 -4.26 -11.38
C ASP A 88 16.93 -3.33 -10.36
N THR A 89 15.60 -3.29 -10.33
CA THR A 89 14.84 -2.47 -9.38
C THR A 89 15.18 -2.85 -7.94
N ASN A 90 15.40 -1.82 -7.10
CA ASN A 90 15.38 -1.91 -5.66
C ASN A 90 14.11 -1.25 -5.14
N SER A 91 13.22 -2.05 -4.56
CA SER A 91 11.93 -1.67 -4.02
C SER A 91 11.53 -2.60 -2.87
N GLY A 92 10.40 -2.35 -2.25
CA GLY A 92 9.85 -3.19 -1.18
C GLY A 92 8.49 -2.69 -0.71
N ILE A 93 7.77 -3.59 -0.03
CA ILE A 93 6.58 -3.26 0.74
C ILE A 93 6.96 -3.35 2.20
N PHE A 94 6.98 -2.20 2.88
CA PHE A 94 7.25 -2.11 4.31
C PHE A 94 5.93 -2.20 5.07
N ILE A 95 5.90 -3.02 6.10
CA ILE A 95 4.74 -3.18 6.97
C ILE A 95 5.09 -2.84 8.41
N ARG A 96 4.10 -2.35 9.17
CA ARG A 96 4.25 -1.95 10.58
C ARG A 96 5.37 -0.93 10.79
N CYS A 97 5.49 0.04 9.86
CA CYS A 97 6.49 1.11 9.96
C CYS A 97 6.18 2.02 11.15
N GLN A 98 7.19 2.26 12.01
CA GLN A 98 7.07 3.03 13.26
C GLN A 98 7.29 4.53 13.04
N ASP A 99 8.21 4.89 12.13
CA ASP A 99 8.52 6.28 11.82
C ASP A 99 8.41 6.52 10.30
N PRO A 100 7.38 7.24 9.84
CA PRO A 100 7.20 7.52 8.42
C PRO A 100 8.32 8.36 7.81
N LYS A 101 9.07 9.11 8.63
CA LYS A 101 10.18 9.97 8.15
C LYS A 101 11.49 9.22 7.95
N GLN A 102 11.62 8.00 8.51
CA GLN A 102 12.83 7.19 8.45
C GLN A 102 12.51 5.73 8.11
N VAL A 103 11.74 5.50 7.03
CA VAL A 103 11.37 4.14 6.62
C VAL A 103 12.61 3.30 6.32
N SER A 104 12.78 2.21 7.04
CA SER A 104 13.90 1.27 6.90
C SER A 104 13.57 -0.08 7.54
N ALA A 105 14.35 -1.12 7.25
CA ALA A 105 14.25 -2.42 7.93
C ALA A 105 14.52 -2.33 9.44
N GLY A 106 15.16 -1.25 9.90
CA GLY A 106 15.38 -0.98 11.33
C GLY A 106 14.13 -0.59 12.10
N ASN A 107 13.11 -0.01 11.43
CA ASN A 107 11.88 0.46 12.06
C ASN A 107 10.59 -0.02 11.38
N ALA A 108 10.69 -1.01 10.50
CA ALA A 108 9.58 -1.69 9.84
C ALA A 108 10.00 -3.10 9.43
N TYR A 109 9.07 -3.95 9.02
CA TYR A 109 9.37 -5.18 8.30
C TYR A 109 9.38 -4.89 6.80
N GLU A 110 10.52 -5.01 6.14
CA GLU A 110 10.68 -4.83 4.70
C GLU A 110 10.48 -6.16 3.97
N VAL A 111 9.38 -6.30 3.25
CA VAL A 111 9.19 -7.39 2.28
C VAL A 111 9.81 -6.95 0.96
N ASN A 112 10.95 -7.53 0.62
CA ASN A 112 11.85 -7.02 -0.41
C ASN A 112 11.37 -7.30 -1.84
N ILE A 113 11.65 -6.36 -2.74
CA ILE A 113 11.54 -6.46 -4.19
C ILE A 113 12.87 -6.02 -4.79
N TRP A 114 13.86 -6.92 -4.79
CA TRP A 114 15.19 -6.65 -5.33
C TRP A 114 15.87 -7.95 -5.79
N ASP A 115 15.77 -8.25 -7.07
CA ASP A 115 16.25 -9.51 -7.66
C ASP A 115 17.78 -9.65 -7.68
N THR A 116 18.50 -8.51 -7.76
CA THR A 116 19.95 -8.45 -7.88
C THR A 116 20.64 -8.06 -6.58
N ARG A 117 19.89 -8.10 -5.46
CA ARG A 117 20.44 -7.79 -4.12
C ARG A 117 21.72 -8.58 -3.86
N PRO A 118 22.83 -7.93 -3.45
CA PRO A 118 23.96 -8.63 -2.84
C PRO A 118 23.46 -9.40 -1.59
N GLY A 119 23.80 -10.70 -1.47
CA GLY A 119 23.18 -11.56 -0.46
C GLY A 119 21.76 -11.97 -0.86
N GLN A 120 21.68 -12.90 -1.81
CA GLN A 120 20.44 -13.35 -2.46
C GLN A 120 19.40 -13.94 -1.50
N GLU A 121 19.81 -14.36 -0.31
CA GLU A 121 18.93 -14.85 0.75
C GLU A 121 17.91 -13.81 1.24
N TYR A 122 18.20 -12.51 1.04
CA TYR A 122 17.26 -11.43 1.31
C TYR A 122 16.77 -10.73 0.03
N SER A 123 16.80 -11.42 -1.11
CA SER A 123 16.25 -10.90 -2.37
C SER A 123 14.72 -10.88 -2.37
N THR A 124 14.12 -10.73 -3.55
CA THR A 124 12.66 -10.60 -3.72
C THR A 124 11.88 -11.69 -2.99
N GLY A 125 10.92 -11.29 -2.14
CA GLY A 125 10.07 -12.16 -1.35
C GLY A 125 10.61 -12.54 0.03
N ALA A 126 11.81 -12.08 0.42
CA ALA A 126 12.32 -12.17 1.79
C ALA A 126 11.75 -11.08 2.69
N ILE A 127 11.89 -11.24 4.01
CA ILE A 127 11.74 -10.16 4.99
C ILE A 127 13.14 -9.79 5.46
N VAL A 128 13.62 -8.62 5.05
CA VAL A 128 15.00 -8.17 5.28
C VAL A 128 15.36 -8.24 6.76
N ASP A 129 16.52 -8.84 7.06
CA ASP A 129 17.07 -9.05 8.40
C ASP A 129 16.20 -9.87 9.38
N VAL A 130 15.06 -10.42 8.89
CA VAL A 130 14.15 -11.24 9.69
C VAL A 130 14.04 -12.67 9.15
N ALA A 131 13.76 -12.83 7.85
CA ALA A 131 13.56 -14.14 7.25
C ALA A 131 14.07 -14.19 5.80
N LYS A 132 14.91 -15.18 5.54
CA LYS A 132 15.45 -15.46 4.21
C LYS A 132 14.37 -15.98 3.26
N VAL A 133 14.47 -15.62 1.99
CA VAL A 133 13.61 -16.15 0.94
C VAL A 133 13.98 -17.62 0.62
N ASN A 134 12.96 -18.48 0.52
CA ASN A 134 13.12 -19.84 0.04
C ASN A 134 11.79 -20.37 -0.55
N PRO A 135 11.72 -20.73 -1.85
CA PRO A 135 12.79 -20.61 -2.86
C PRO A 135 13.04 -19.16 -3.31
N ILE A 136 14.23 -18.90 -3.87
CA ILE A 136 14.55 -17.60 -4.49
C ILE A 136 13.65 -17.36 -5.70
N HIS A 137 13.03 -16.17 -5.76
CA HIS A 137 12.19 -15.73 -6.85
C HIS A 137 12.85 -14.57 -7.61
N LYS A 138 12.54 -14.50 -8.92
CA LYS A 138 12.88 -13.36 -9.77
C LYS A 138 11.60 -12.72 -10.27
N ALA A 139 11.44 -11.43 -10.00
CA ALA A 139 10.23 -10.65 -10.31
C ALA A 139 10.40 -9.74 -11.52
N GLY A 140 11.61 -9.45 -11.94
CA GLY A 140 11.93 -8.44 -12.94
C GLY A 140 11.27 -8.69 -14.30
N GLY A 141 10.82 -7.59 -14.93
CA GLY A 141 10.28 -7.55 -16.29
C GLY A 141 8.85 -8.08 -16.45
N ARG A 142 8.13 -8.40 -15.36
CA ARG A 142 6.77 -8.96 -15.44
C ARG A 142 5.90 -8.52 -14.25
N TRP A 143 4.58 -8.64 -14.41
CA TRP A 143 3.64 -8.52 -13.29
C TRP A 143 3.74 -9.73 -12.37
N ASN A 144 3.73 -9.47 -11.07
CA ASN A 144 3.81 -10.45 -10.02
C ASN A 144 2.71 -10.21 -8.99
N THR A 145 2.34 -11.29 -8.27
CA THR A 145 1.50 -11.21 -7.09
C THR A 145 2.34 -11.44 -5.84
N MET A 146 2.10 -10.66 -4.80
CA MET A 146 2.67 -10.83 -3.48
C MET A 146 1.56 -10.81 -2.45
N GLU A 147 1.53 -11.82 -1.58
CA GLU A 147 0.67 -11.80 -0.41
C GLU A 147 1.53 -11.78 0.85
N ILE A 148 1.19 -10.89 1.79
CA ILE A 148 1.91 -10.71 3.05
C ILE A 148 0.91 -10.87 4.18
N THR A 149 1.11 -11.87 5.04
CA THR A 149 0.33 -12.06 6.26
C THR A 149 1.14 -11.58 7.46
N ALA A 150 0.55 -10.71 8.28
CA ALA A 150 1.08 -10.28 9.57
C ALA A 150 0.01 -10.54 10.64
N ASN A 151 0.21 -11.58 11.47
CA ASN A 151 -0.72 -11.96 12.52
C ASN A 151 0.03 -12.18 13.84
N GLY A 152 -0.13 -11.25 14.80
CA GLY A 152 0.72 -11.22 15.99
C GLY A 152 2.20 -11.14 15.60
N SER A 153 3.02 -12.07 16.07
CA SER A 153 4.42 -12.20 15.70
C SER A 153 4.67 -12.99 14.41
N GLN A 154 3.63 -13.64 13.85
CA GLN A 154 3.77 -14.45 12.64
C GLN A 154 3.78 -13.59 11.39
N LEU A 155 4.76 -13.84 10.52
CA LEU A 155 4.93 -13.21 9.23
C LEU A 155 5.06 -14.28 8.14
N ILE A 156 4.23 -14.20 7.10
CA ILE A 156 4.26 -15.12 5.95
C ILE A 156 4.32 -14.29 4.69
N VAL A 157 5.12 -14.73 3.72
CA VAL A 157 5.16 -14.11 2.39
C VAL A 157 4.95 -15.18 1.32
N THR A 158 4.08 -14.85 0.36
CA THR A 158 3.81 -15.68 -0.81
C THR A 158 4.07 -14.86 -2.07
N MET A 159 4.85 -15.42 -3.00
CA MET A 159 5.15 -14.81 -4.30
C MET A 159 4.60 -15.70 -5.43
N ASN A 160 3.74 -15.13 -6.29
CA ASN A 160 3.17 -15.85 -7.44
C ASN A 160 2.58 -17.23 -7.06
N GLY A 161 1.93 -17.32 -5.89
CA GLY A 161 1.35 -18.56 -5.36
C GLY A 161 2.32 -19.49 -4.63
N ALA A 162 3.63 -19.22 -4.64
CA ALA A 162 4.61 -19.99 -3.88
C ALA A 162 4.96 -19.29 -2.56
N ILE A 163 4.93 -20.02 -1.45
CA ILE A 163 5.36 -19.48 -0.15
C ILE A 163 6.88 -19.29 -0.17
N THR A 164 7.34 -18.07 0.07
CA THR A 164 8.77 -17.71 0.10
C THR A 164 9.28 -17.51 1.52
N VAL A 165 8.39 -17.14 2.44
CA VAL A 165 8.63 -17.14 3.90
C VAL A 165 7.43 -17.83 4.55
N ALA A 166 7.64 -19.02 5.10
CA ALA A 166 6.55 -19.89 5.56
C ALA A 166 6.04 -19.53 6.97
N ASP A 167 6.92 -19.20 7.91
CA ASP A 167 6.56 -18.93 9.32
C ASP A 167 7.69 -18.18 10.03
N ALA A 168 7.94 -16.94 9.63
CA ALA A 168 8.84 -16.08 10.41
C ALA A 168 8.14 -15.62 11.69
N ARG A 169 8.90 -15.58 12.79
CA ARG A 169 8.41 -15.13 14.09
C ARG A 169 9.24 -13.95 14.58
N ASP A 170 8.63 -12.78 14.60
CA ASP A 170 9.25 -11.57 15.14
C ASP A 170 8.18 -10.68 15.78
N SER A 171 8.44 -10.18 16.98
CA SER A 171 7.52 -9.35 17.77
C SER A 171 7.98 -7.90 17.91
N LYS A 172 9.04 -7.50 17.19
CA LYS A 172 9.64 -6.16 17.30
C LYS A 172 8.63 -5.06 16.99
N PHE A 173 7.81 -5.28 15.95
CA PHE A 173 6.77 -4.33 15.54
C PHE A 173 5.41 -5.03 15.51
N SER A 174 4.46 -4.57 16.33
CA SER A 174 3.12 -5.17 16.44
C SER A 174 2.07 -4.46 15.58
N GLU A 175 2.29 -3.19 15.25
CA GLU A 175 1.38 -2.30 14.51
C GLU A 175 2.21 -1.21 13.84
N GLY A 176 1.70 -0.59 12.78
CA GLY A 176 2.31 0.57 12.14
C GLY A 176 1.81 0.79 10.73
N LEU A 177 2.47 1.71 10.03
CA LEU A 177 2.12 2.15 8.69
C LEU A 177 2.59 1.15 7.63
N ILE A 178 1.98 1.23 6.45
CA ILE A 178 2.44 0.54 5.23
C ILE A 178 3.24 1.55 4.41
N ALA A 179 4.38 1.13 3.84
CA ALA A 179 5.11 1.97 2.90
C ALA A 179 5.51 1.20 1.64
N LEU A 180 5.42 1.87 0.49
CA LEU A 180 5.91 1.40 -0.79
C LEU A 180 7.20 2.13 -1.10
N GLN A 181 8.25 1.41 -1.46
CA GLN A 181 9.57 1.99 -1.74
C GLN A 181 9.80 2.16 -3.24
N SER A 182 10.47 3.25 -3.62
CA SER A 182 11.19 3.42 -4.87
C SER A 182 12.63 3.81 -4.52
N ALA A 183 13.60 2.91 -4.71
CA ALA A 183 15.00 3.15 -4.35
C ALA A 183 15.98 2.95 -5.51
N GLY A 184 15.53 2.40 -6.64
CA GLY A 184 16.31 2.24 -7.87
C GLY A 184 15.52 1.50 -8.92
N GLY A 185 15.67 1.84 -10.20
CA GLY A 185 14.84 1.33 -11.28
C GLY A 185 13.39 1.84 -11.20
N THR A 186 12.49 1.20 -11.95
CA THR A 186 11.06 1.49 -11.98
C THR A 186 10.29 0.38 -11.29
N VAL A 187 9.39 0.74 -10.38
CA VAL A 187 8.39 -0.16 -9.78
C VAL A 187 6.99 0.35 -10.07
N LYS A 188 6.05 -0.56 -10.31
CA LYS A 188 4.63 -0.24 -10.54
C LYS A 188 3.76 -1.09 -9.65
N PHE A 189 2.70 -0.49 -9.12
CA PHE A 189 1.65 -1.17 -8.37
C PHE A 189 0.31 -0.89 -9.04
N ARG A 190 -0.47 -1.92 -9.36
CA ARG A 190 -1.82 -1.76 -9.94
C ARG A 190 -2.92 -2.29 -9.04
N LYS A 191 -2.56 -3.04 -8.00
CA LYS A 191 -3.45 -3.55 -6.98
C LYS A 191 -2.68 -3.58 -5.67
N LEU A 192 -3.25 -3.00 -4.66
CA LEU A 192 -2.77 -3.13 -3.29
C LEU A 192 -4.01 -3.16 -2.40
N GLN A 193 -4.27 -4.30 -1.80
CA GLN A 193 -5.46 -4.55 -0.99
C GLN A 193 -5.06 -5.02 0.40
N ILE A 194 -5.85 -4.70 1.40
CA ILE A 194 -5.65 -5.13 2.78
C ILE A 194 -6.93 -5.72 3.36
N LYS A 195 -6.79 -6.80 4.12
CA LYS A 195 -7.85 -7.43 4.90
C LYS A 195 -7.38 -7.51 6.35
N PRO A 196 -8.00 -6.78 7.30
CA PRO A 196 -7.79 -6.98 8.73
C PRO A 196 -8.20 -8.41 9.15
N ILE A 197 -7.45 -9.00 10.09
CA ILE A 197 -7.70 -10.36 10.64
C ILE A 197 -7.60 -10.35 12.16
#